data_2bd848b598400a1a60fe05504d2e5a59
#
_entry.id   2bd848b598400a1a60fe05504d2e5a59
#
_cell.length_a   1.000
_cell.length_b   1.000
_cell.length_c   1.000
_cell.angle_alpha   90.00
_cell.angle_beta   90.00
_cell.angle_gamma   90.00
#
_symmetry.space_group_name_H-M   'P 1'
#
loop_
_entity.id
_entity.type
_entity.pdbx_description
1 polymer ?
#
loop_
_entity_poly.entity_id
_entity_poly.type
_entity_poly.pdbx_seq_one_letter_code
_entity_poly.pdbx_strand_id
1 'polypeptide(L)'
;MFDLDPAPIIPGDVLLTRPGTEDKAKVRFFFRHRAKRYVAALVGRDDWTDQQKLQDIIEGWEGITHKGEPVPYSSEALATLLDNFGPAALEIWDAYETIIRTGRLGN
;
A
#
# COMPACT_ATOMS: atom_id res chain seq x y z
N MET A 1 -16.28 -14.77 19.31
CA MET A 1 -16.87 -13.45 19.53
C MET A 1 -16.29 -12.45 18.53
N PHE A 2 -17.06 -11.46 18.16
CA PHE A 2 -16.63 -10.46 17.19
C PHE A 2 -16.40 -9.14 17.92
N ASP A 3 -15.14 -8.67 17.88
CA ASP A 3 -14.77 -7.40 18.48
C ASP A 3 -15.02 -6.27 17.47
N LEU A 4 -15.65 -5.20 17.91
CA LEU A 4 -15.89 -4.03 17.05
C LEU A 4 -14.62 -3.25 16.74
N ASP A 5 -13.58 -3.40 17.56
CA ASP A 5 -12.30 -2.76 17.29
C ASP A 5 -11.47 -3.64 16.36
N PRO A 6 -11.22 -3.23 15.12
CA PRO A 6 -10.40 -4.03 14.21
C PRO A 6 -8.94 -4.01 14.60
N ALA A 7 -8.19 -5.00 14.13
CA ALA A 7 -6.75 -4.97 14.28
C ALA A 7 -6.18 -3.70 13.64
N PRO A 8 -5.27 -2.99 14.32
CA PRO A 8 -4.77 -1.71 13.81
C PRO A 8 -3.89 -1.84 12.57
N ILE A 9 -3.25 -2.99 12.39
CA ILE A 9 -2.37 -3.26 11.25
C ILE A 9 -2.92 -4.45 10.47
N ILE A 10 -3.02 -4.29 9.15
CA ILE A 10 -3.57 -5.30 8.26
C ILE A 10 -2.51 -5.67 7.23
N PRO A 11 -2.04 -6.93 7.18
CA PRO A 11 -1.15 -7.34 6.10
C PRO A 11 -1.92 -7.46 4.79
N GLY A 12 -1.29 -7.09 3.68
CA GLY A 12 -1.88 -7.24 2.36
C GLY A 12 -0.82 -7.45 1.31
N ASP A 13 -1.07 -8.38 0.39
CA ASP A 13 -0.17 -8.61 -0.73
C ASP A 13 -0.56 -7.71 -1.89
N VAL A 14 0.44 -7.03 -2.45
CA VAL A 14 0.26 -6.13 -3.59
C VAL A 14 1.11 -6.65 -4.73
N LEU A 15 0.52 -6.76 -5.90
CA LEU A 15 1.25 -7.12 -7.12
C LEU A 15 1.71 -5.84 -7.79
N LEU A 16 3.02 -5.63 -7.81
CA LEU A 16 3.63 -4.44 -8.42
C LEU A 16 4.13 -4.77 -9.81
N THR A 17 3.76 -3.97 -10.79
CA THR A 17 4.17 -4.14 -12.18
C THR A 17 5.61 -3.68 -12.36
N ARG A 18 6.46 -4.54 -12.95
CA ARG A 18 7.82 -4.16 -13.34
C ARG A 18 7.79 -3.43 -14.68
N PRO A 19 8.50 -2.30 -14.81
CA PRO A 19 8.55 -1.57 -16.09
C PRO A 19 9.09 -2.43 -17.22
N GLY A 20 8.47 -2.33 -18.38
CA GLY A 20 8.93 -3.02 -19.58
C GLY A 20 8.62 -4.49 -19.63
N THR A 21 7.89 -5.03 -18.68
CA THR A 21 7.49 -6.45 -18.66
C THR A 21 6.02 -6.58 -18.29
N GLU A 22 5.47 -7.79 -18.51
CA GLU A 22 4.14 -8.12 -17.99
C GLU A 22 4.22 -8.79 -16.61
N ASP A 23 5.44 -9.01 -16.12
CA ASP A 23 5.66 -9.65 -14.82
C ASP A 23 5.28 -8.73 -13.68
N LYS A 24 4.71 -9.32 -12.65
CA LYS A 24 4.38 -8.62 -11.41
C LYS A 24 5.12 -9.25 -10.25
N ALA A 25 5.59 -8.42 -9.35
CA ALA A 25 6.23 -8.87 -8.13
C ALA A 25 5.27 -8.73 -6.97
N LYS A 26 5.14 -9.80 -6.17
CA LYS A 26 4.31 -9.76 -4.98
C LYS A 26 5.11 -9.17 -3.83
N VAL A 27 4.58 -8.09 -3.25
CA VAL A 27 5.18 -7.39 -2.11
C VAL A 27 4.15 -7.37 -0.99
N ARG A 28 4.56 -7.72 0.21
CA ARG A 28 3.68 -7.66 1.36
C ARG A 28 3.76 -6.27 1.99
N PHE A 29 2.61 -5.61 2.07
CA PHE A 29 2.49 -4.34 2.79
C PHE A 29 1.81 -4.58 4.13
N PHE A 30 2.18 -3.77 5.11
CA PHE A 30 1.48 -3.70 6.39
C PHE A 30 0.76 -2.37 6.41
N PHE A 31 -0.58 -2.45 6.29
CA PHE A 31 -1.42 -1.26 6.20
C PHE A 31 -1.99 -0.91 7.57
N ARG A 32 -2.20 0.38 7.80
CA ARG A 32 -2.96 0.85 8.95
C ARG A 32 -4.44 0.78 8.62
N HIS A 33 -5.21 0.22 9.53
CA HIS A 33 -6.67 0.23 9.37
C HIS A 33 -7.18 1.67 9.48
N ARG A 34 -8.07 2.04 8.56
CA ARG A 34 -8.81 3.30 8.61
C ARG A 34 -10.28 2.99 8.39
N ALA A 35 -11.16 3.74 9.04
CA ALA A 35 -12.59 3.59 8.84
C ALA A 35 -12.94 3.85 7.37
N LYS A 36 -13.95 3.15 6.88
CA LYS A 36 -14.36 3.22 5.48
C LYS A 36 -14.64 4.65 5.02
N ARG A 37 -15.34 5.45 5.84
CA ARG A 37 -15.61 6.86 5.48
C ARG A 37 -14.36 7.73 5.48
N TYR A 38 -13.39 7.42 6.34
CA TYR A 38 -12.10 8.11 6.33
C TYR A 38 -11.36 7.86 5.02
N VAL A 39 -11.35 6.60 4.58
CA VAL A 39 -10.71 6.22 3.31
C VAL A 39 -11.36 6.97 2.14
N ALA A 40 -12.69 7.05 2.12
CA ALA A 40 -13.40 7.79 1.08
C ALA A 40 -13.00 9.27 1.05
N ALA A 41 -12.90 9.89 2.22
CA ALA A 41 -12.47 11.28 2.33
C ALA A 41 -11.01 11.46 1.89
N LEU A 42 -10.14 10.50 2.22
CA LEU A 42 -8.73 10.53 1.84
C LEU A 42 -8.57 10.46 0.32
N VAL A 43 -9.33 9.60 -0.34
CA VAL A 43 -9.33 9.49 -1.80
C VAL A 43 -9.68 10.84 -2.44
N GLY A 44 -10.64 11.54 -1.88
CA GLY A 44 -11.13 12.81 -2.42
C GLY A 44 -10.26 14.02 -2.09
N ARG A 45 -9.19 13.86 -1.29
CA ARG A 45 -8.32 14.99 -0.94
C ARG A 45 -7.48 15.40 -2.14
N ASP A 46 -7.66 16.61 -2.60
CA ASP A 46 -6.89 17.16 -3.71
C ASP A 46 -5.69 18.03 -3.24
N ASP A 47 -5.58 18.28 -1.93
CA ASP A 47 -4.47 19.02 -1.33
C ASP A 47 -3.30 18.12 -0.91
N TRP A 48 -3.43 16.79 -1.04
CA TRP A 48 -2.38 15.82 -0.74
C TRP A 48 -1.91 15.11 -2.01
N THR A 49 -0.61 14.86 -2.09
CA THR A 49 -0.04 14.03 -3.15
C THR A 49 -0.36 12.56 -2.90
N ASP A 50 -0.20 11.73 -3.93
CA ASP A 50 -0.34 10.27 -3.78
C ASP A 50 0.58 9.73 -2.70
N GLN A 51 1.82 10.23 -2.64
CA GLN A 51 2.77 9.82 -1.61
C GLN A 51 2.25 10.13 -0.21
N GLN A 52 1.71 11.32 0.01
CA GLN A 52 1.17 11.70 1.31
C GLN A 52 0.01 10.82 1.71
N LYS A 53 -0.89 10.51 0.77
CA LYS A 53 -2.02 9.61 1.03
C LYS A 53 -1.55 8.21 1.39
N LEU A 54 -0.58 7.69 0.65
CA LEU A 54 -0.04 6.36 0.92
C LEU A 54 0.72 6.30 2.24
N GLN A 55 1.46 7.34 2.59
CA GLN A 55 2.14 7.40 3.89
C GLN A 55 1.15 7.31 5.06
N ASP A 56 -0.05 7.84 4.88
CA ASP A 56 -1.07 7.79 5.93
C ASP A 56 -1.55 6.36 6.21
N ILE A 57 -1.51 5.48 5.21
CA ILE A 57 -2.08 4.13 5.32
C ILE A 57 -1.04 3.02 5.37
N ILE A 58 0.24 3.31 5.12
CA ILE A 58 1.29 2.29 5.13
C ILE A 58 2.08 2.37 6.42
N GLU A 59 2.15 1.24 7.15
CA GLU A 59 3.02 1.10 8.32
C GLU A 59 4.37 0.56 7.94
N GLY A 60 4.43 -0.36 6.96
CA GLY A 60 5.68 -0.97 6.55
C GLY A 60 5.49 -1.90 5.36
N TRP A 61 6.55 -2.55 4.96
CA TRP A 61 6.55 -3.55 3.89
C TRP A 61 7.62 -4.62 4.10
N GLU A 62 7.49 -5.72 3.34
CA GLU A 62 8.52 -6.75 3.19
C GLU A 62 8.63 -7.10 1.72
N GLY A 63 9.82 -7.54 1.30
CA GLY A 63 10.02 -8.05 -0.05
C GLY A 63 10.47 -7.00 -1.04
N ILE A 64 10.90 -5.83 -0.58
CA ILE A 64 11.51 -4.81 -1.42
C ILE A 64 13.01 -4.82 -1.17
N THR A 65 13.79 -4.90 -2.25
CA THR A 65 15.24 -4.94 -2.20
C THR A 65 15.85 -3.88 -3.10
N HIS A 66 17.09 -3.55 -2.83
CA HIS A 66 17.93 -2.73 -3.70
C HIS A 66 19.27 -3.42 -3.82
N LYS A 67 19.63 -3.79 -5.05
CA LYS A 67 20.87 -4.54 -5.34
C LYS A 67 21.00 -5.79 -4.45
N GLY A 68 19.88 -6.50 -4.26
CA GLY A 68 19.84 -7.73 -3.49
C GLY A 68 19.72 -7.56 -1.97
N GLU A 69 19.82 -6.34 -1.47
CA GLU A 69 19.71 -6.08 -0.02
C GLU A 69 18.31 -5.60 0.35
N PRO A 70 17.74 -6.08 1.44
CA PRO A 70 16.42 -5.62 1.89
C PRO A 70 16.42 -4.11 2.16
N VAL A 71 15.35 -3.45 1.75
CA VAL A 71 15.14 -2.02 2.00
C VAL A 71 14.02 -1.87 3.01
N PRO A 72 14.31 -1.36 4.22
CA PRO A 72 13.26 -1.06 5.18
C PRO A 72 12.33 0.02 4.65
N TYR A 73 11.06 -0.04 5.06
CA TYR A 73 10.11 1.00 4.70
C TYR A 73 10.53 2.34 5.31
N SER A 74 10.47 3.38 4.48
CA SER A 74 10.64 4.77 4.90
C SER A 74 9.91 5.66 3.89
N SER A 75 9.68 6.92 4.23
CA SER A 75 9.06 7.84 3.29
C SER A 75 9.96 8.07 2.07
N GLU A 76 11.27 8.06 2.25
CA GLU A 76 12.22 8.19 1.13
C GLU A 76 12.18 6.96 0.23
N ALA A 77 12.12 5.76 0.81
CA ALA A 77 12.02 4.53 0.03
C ALA A 77 10.70 4.47 -0.73
N LEU A 78 9.61 4.90 -0.11
CA LEU A 78 8.31 4.99 -0.79
C LEU A 78 8.38 5.97 -1.96
N ALA A 79 8.97 7.14 -1.77
CA ALA A 79 9.13 8.12 -2.84
C ALA A 79 9.91 7.52 -4.02
N THR A 80 10.99 6.80 -3.74
CA THR A 80 11.78 6.14 -4.77
C THR A 80 10.95 5.09 -5.51
N LEU A 81 10.17 4.29 -4.77
CA LEU A 81 9.30 3.29 -5.38
C LEU A 81 8.30 3.95 -6.34
N LEU A 82 7.64 5.01 -5.90
CA LEU A 82 6.62 5.68 -6.70
C LEU A 82 7.23 6.37 -7.93
N ASP A 83 8.44 6.91 -7.81
CA ASP A 83 9.11 7.55 -8.94
C ASP A 83 9.55 6.54 -10.00
N ASN A 84 10.05 5.39 -9.57
CA ASN A 84 10.60 4.39 -10.49
C ASN A 84 9.55 3.45 -11.08
N PHE A 85 8.39 3.32 -10.44
CA PHE A 85 7.35 2.38 -10.84
C PHE A 85 6.02 3.13 -10.97
N GLY A 86 5.76 3.66 -12.16
CA GLY A 86 4.59 4.50 -12.42
C GLY A 86 3.26 3.93 -11.93
N PRO A 87 2.97 2.63 -12.14
CA PRO A 87 1.70 2.04 -11.69
C PRO A 87 1.61 1.80 -10.18
N ALA A 88 2.72 1.90 -9.43
CA ALA A 88 2.77 1.43 -8.05
C ALA A 88 1.77 2.13 -7.13
N ALA A 89 1.64 3.46 -7.25
CA ALA A 89 0.73 4.20 -6.38
C ALA A 89 -0.70 3.68 -6.49
N LEU A 90 -1.19 3.49 -7.72
CA LEU A 90 -2.54 2.99 -7.96
C LEU A 90 -2.67 1.53 -7.54
N GLU A 91 -1.67 0.71 -7.82
CA GLU A 91 -1.69 -0.70 -7.45
C GLU A 91 -1.76 -0.89 -5.94
N ILE A 92 -0.98 -0.13 -5.19
CA ILE A 92 -1.00 -0.16 -3.72
C ILE A 92 -2.36 0.32 -3.21
N TRP A 93 -2.84 1.43 -3.74
CA TRP A 93 -4.10 2.03 -3.32
C TRP A 93 -5.29 1.10 -3.58
N ASP A 94 -5.35 0.50 -4.77
CA ASP A 94 -6.43 -0.43 -5.12
C ASP A 94 -6.42 -1.66 -4.23
N ALA A 95 -5.25 -2.19 -3.89
CA ALA A 95 -5.13 -3.30 -2.96
C ALA A 95 -5.67 -2.93 -1.58
N TYR A 96 -5.29 -1.75 -1.09
CA TYR A 96 -5.77 -1.27 0.20
C TYR A 96 -7.30 -1.10 0.22
N GLU A 97 -7.86 -0.43 -0.77
CA GLU A 97 -9.31 -0.23 -0.86
C GLU A 97 -10.06 -1.56 -0.92
N THR A 98 -9.52 -2.52 -1.64
CA THR A 98 -10.11 -3.86 -1.73
C THR A 98 -10.15 -4.52 -0.37
N ILE A 99 -9.06 -4.44 0.40
CA ILE A 99 -8.99 -5.01 1.76
C ILE A 99 -10.03 -4.33 2.66
N ILE A 100 -10.08 -3.01 2.66
CA ILE A 100 -10.99 -2.26 3.53
C ILE A 100 -12.46 -2.57 3.18
N ARG A 101 -12.76 -2.69 1.89
CA ARG A 101 -14.13 -2.90 1.43
C ARG A 101 -14.59 -4.35 1.55
N THR A 102 -13.70 -5.31 1.30
CA THR A 102 -14.08 -6.72 1.20
C THR A 102 -13.54 -7.58 2.32
N GLY A 103 -12.59 -7.10 3.11
CA GLY A 103 -11.91 -7.88 4.14
C GLY A 103 -10.93 -8.91 3.61
N ARG A 104 -10.66 -8.94 2.31
CA ARG A 104 -9.72 -9.90 1.71
C ARG A 104 -8.32 -9.35 1.74
N LEU A 105 -7.35 -10.23 2.03
CA LEU A 105 -5.95 -9.85 2.21
C LEU A 105 -5.18 -9.64 0.91
N GLY A 106 -5.84 -9.60 -0.23
CA GLY A 106 -5.19 -9.48 -1.52
C GLY A 106 -5.10 -10.83 -2.24
N ASN A 107 -4.38 -10.84 -3.33
CA ASN A 107 -4.29 -12.05 -4.18
C ASN A 107 -3.34 -13.08 -3.62
#